data_bf3c29a0be68ad0408a42f020407921d
#
_entry.id   bf3c29a0be68ad0408a42f020407921d
#
_cell.length_a   1.000
_cell.length_b   1.000
_cell.length_c   1.000
_cell.angle_alpha   90.00
_cell.angle_beta   90.00
_cell.angle_gamma   90.00
#
_symmetry.space_group_name_H-M   'P 1'
#
loop_
_entity.id
_entity.type
_entity.pdbx_description
1 polymer ?
#
loop_
_entity_poly.entity_id
_entity_poly.type
_entity_poly.pdbx_seq_one_letter_code
_entity_poly.pdbx_strand_id
1 'polypeptide(L)'
;MIRQSVLYAILLVFPLFGASAQEPGLPVSFEQAVEMVNRDNKSIRIAEQGLDWAKSERQRLNSFWYPRISASGAYVHMANDIEVKESLSAFTDPVKDFIHSIDPGEQIITSLLNNLGSHSFSVPLAPRNVSTIDATVALPIFTGGKRIYAGRIGKSMVGAAEVNRKQVSADQQVLLVETYFGVRLGQKIVEVRQQTYDALEQHFQNALKLEATGMLTKTERLLFQVNRDEAKRELETAVKDLSVAQNAFKTLVQIETDENILPVSPLFINESLP
;
A
#
# COMPACT_ATOMS: atom_id res chain seq x y z
N MET A 1 -11.13 19.85 78.18
CA MET A 1 -12.59 19.71 78.04
C MET A 1 -12.84 19.40 76.55
N ILE A 2 -12.76 18.21 76.14
CA ILE A 2 -13.64 17.10 75.85
C ILE A 2 -14.95 17.59 75.24
N ARG A 3 -15.12 17.29 73.97
CA ARG A 3 -16.39 16.82 73.42
C ARG A 3 -16.17 15.96 72.17
N GLN A 4 -16.37 14.68 72.34
CA GLN A 4 -16.52 13.64 71.32
C GLN A 4 -17.74 13.95 70.46
N SER A 5 -17.63 13.77 69.16
CA SER A 5 -18.79 13.59 68.29
C SER A 5 -18.55 12.35 67.43
N VAL A 6 -19.29 11.30 67.79
CA VAL A 6 -19.37 10.03 67.10
C VAL A 6 -20.09 10.24 65.75
N LEU A 7 -19.40 10.05 64.67
CA LEU A 7 -20.01 10.04 63.33
C LEU A 7 -20.29 8.58 62.94
N TYR A 8 -21.57 8.26 62.87
CA TYR A 8 -22.08 6.98 62.35
C TYR A 8 -21.78 6.90 60.86
N ALA A 9 -20.89 5.99 60.45
CA ALA A 9 -20.73 5.58 59.06
C ALA A 9 -21.84 4.60 58.69
N ILE A 10 -22.88 5.08 58.01
CA ILE A 10 -23.86 4.22 57.33
C ILE A 10 -23.23 3.71 56.04
N LEU A 11 -22.81 2.46 56.05
CA LEU A 11 -22.31 1.73 54.89
C LEU A 11 -23.54 1.34 54.04
N LEU A 12 -23.85 2.16 53.00
CA LEU A 12 -24.84 1.84 51.99
C LEU A 12 -24.24 0.79 51.06
N VAL A 13 -24.56 -0.48 51.29
CA VAL A 13 -24.30 -1.56 50.36
C VAL A 13 -25.25 -1.38 49.16
N PHE A 14 -24.77 -0.78 48.12
CA PHE A 14 -25.45 -0.77 46.81
C PHE A 14 -25.19 -2.14 46.15
N PRO A 15 -26.22 -2.90 45.77
CA PRO A 15 -26.04 -4.10 44.99
C PRO A 15 -25.59 -3.65 43.59
N LEU A 16 -24.37 -3.97 43.22
CA LEU A 16 -23.86 -3.92 41.86
C LEU A 16 -24.65 -4.94 41.02
N PHE A 17 -25.82 -4.55 40.53
CA PHE A 17 -26.40 -5.18 39.38
C PHE A 17 -25.46 -4.83 38.19
N GLY A 18 -24.71 -5.84 37.77
CA GLY A 18 -23.94 -5.80 36.53
C GLY A 18 -24.91 -5.67 35.36
N ALA A 19 -25.36 -4.46 35.06
CA ALA A 19 -25.83 -4.13 33.74
C ALA A 19 -24.58 -4.26 32.84
N SER A 20 -24.56 -5.25 31.96
CA SER A 20 -23.67 -5.26 30.79
C SER A 20 -24.06 -4.03 30.00
N ALA A 21 -23.45 -2.89 30.33
CA ALA A 21 -23.51 -1.72 29.49
C ALA A 21 -22.79 -2.09 28.18
N GLN A 22 -23.56 -2.43 27.17
CA GLN A 22 -23.07 -2.30 25.80
C GLN A 22 -22.54 -0.89 25.71
N GLU A 23 -21.22 -0.74 25.49
CA GLU A 23 -20.60 0.58 25.29
C GLU A 23 -21.41 1.31 24.23
N PRO A 24 -21.82 2.57 24.50
CA PRO A 24 -22.62 3.32 23.56
C PRO A 24 -21.74 3.56 22.33
N GLY A 25 -21.97 2.77 21.28
CA GLY A 25 -21.28 2.95 20.01
C GLY A 25 -21.56 4.34 19.44
N LEU A 26 -20.61 4.88 18.74
CA LEU A 26 -20.70 6.21 18.09
C LEU A 26 -21.83 6.17 17.05
N PRO A 27 -22.91 6.96 17.21
CA PRO A 27 -23.98 6.98 16.22
C PRO A 27 -23.50 7.70 14.97
N VAL A 28 -23.59 7.04 13.81
CA VAL A 28 -23.20 7.60 12.51
C VAL A 28 -24.38 7.59 11.56
N SER A 29 -24.76 8.76 11.03
CA SER A 29 -25.75 8.85 9.96
C SER A 29 -25.17 8.39 8.61
N PHE A 30 -26.05 8.09 7.65
CA PHE A 30 -25.60 7.70 6.31
C PHE A 30 -24.83 8.84 5.63
N GLU A 31 -25.29 10.08 5.80
CA GLU A 31 -24.64 11.28 5.25
C GLU A 31 -23.24 11.47 5.82
N GLN A 32 -23.07 11.28 7.13
CA GLN A 32 -21.76 11.34 7.78
C GLN A 32 -20.83 10.23 7.28
N ALA A 33 -21.36 9.02 7.08
CA ALA A 33 -20.58 7.92 6.52
C ALA A 33 -20.14 8.19 5.07
N VAL A 34 -20.98 8.81 4.24
CA VAL A 34 -20.60 9.27 2.89
C VAL A 34 -19.47 10.29 2.94
N GLU A 35 -19.52 11.25 3.85
CA GLU A 35 -18.47 12.25 4.01
C GLU A 35 -17.14 11.60 4.45
N MET A 36 -17.18 10.68 5.42
CA MET A 36 -16.01 9.93 5.88
C MET A 36 -15.36 9.14 4.73
N VAL A 37 -16.16 8.39 3.95
CA VAL A 37 -15.64 7.62 2.81
C VAL A 37 -15.01 8.55 1.77
N ASN A 38 -15.65 9.65 1.42
CA ASN A 38 -15.12 10.58 0.43
C ASN A 38 -13.80 11.24 0.88
N ARG A 39 -13.63 11.46 2.18
CA ARG A 39 -12.44 12.12 2.74
C ARG A 39 -11.29 11.15 3.03
N ASP A 40 -11.60 10.00 3.64
CA ASP A 40 -10.60 9.17 4.30
C ASP A 40 -10.36 7.83 3.60
N ASN A 41 -11.21 7.43 2.64
CA ASN A 41 -11.11 6.12 1.99
C ASN A 41 -9.81 5.98 1.20
N LYS A 42 -9.03 4.94 1.51
CA LYS A 42 -7.72 4.67 0.90
C LYS A 42 -7.81 4.41 -0.60
N SER A 43 -8.88 3.74 -1.08
CA SER A 43 -9.05 3.44 -2.50
C SER A 43 -9.26 4.73 -3.32
N ILE A 44 -10.05 5.68 -2.79
CA ILE A 44 -10.27 6.98 -3.42
C ILE A 44 -8.95 7.76 -3.45
N ARG A 45 -8.21 7.79 -2.35
CA ARG A 45 -6.89 8.46 -2.27
C ARG A 45 -5.86 7.86 -3.23
N ILE A 46 -5.84 6.52 -3.39
CA ILE A 46 -4.98 5.86 -4.38
C ILE A 46 -5.36 6.31 -5.81
N ALA A 47 -6.64 6.39 -6.12
CA ALA A 47 -7.10 6.86 -7.42
C ALA A 47 -6.75 8.34 -7.67
N GLU A 48 -6.79 9.20 -6.64
CA GLU A 48 -6.33 10.59 -6.71
C GLU A 48 -4.83 10.70 -6.95
N GLN A 49 -4.02 9.91 -6.24
CA GLN A 49 -2.58 9.84 -6.48
C GLN A 49 -2.27 9.34 -7.90
N GLY A 50 -3.07 8.39 -8.40
CA GLY A 50 -2.99 7.93 -9.79
C GLY A 50 -3.26 9.05 -10.80
N LEU A 51 -4.22 9.93 -10.51
CA LEU A 51 -4.49 11.11 -11.34
C LEU A 51 -3.32 12.10 -11.29
N ASP A 52 -2.74 12.35 -10.12
CA ASP A 52 -1.60 13.27 -9.98
C ASP A 52 -0.33 12.70 -10.65
N TRP A 53 -0.15 11.38 -10.59
CA TRP A 53 0.88 10.71 -11.37
C TRP A 53 0.67 10.91 -12.88
N ALA A 54 -0.56 10.74 -13.39
CA ALA A 54 -0.87 10.94 -14.80
C ALA A 54 -0.63 12.40 -15.25
N LYS A 55 -0.93 13.39 -14.39
CA LYS A 55 -0.61 14.81 -14.64
C LYS A 55 0.90 15.04 -14.71
N SER A 56 1.68 14.47 -13.80
CA SER A 56 3.13 14.55 -13.78
C SER A 56 3.73 13.89 -15.01
N GLU A 57 3.21 12.74 -15.43
CA GLU A 57 3.63 12.04 -16.64
C GLU A 57 3.33 12.86 -17.91
N ARG A 58 2.19 13.54 -17.96
CA ARG A 58 1.89 14.50 -19.03
C ARG A 58 2.92 15.63 -19.07
N GLN A 59 3.32 16.17 -17.91
CA GLN A 59 4.39 17.18 -17.86
C GLN A 59 5.72 16.63 -18.37
N ARG A 60 6.07 15.38 -17.98
CA ARG A 60 7.27 14.68 -18.48
C ARG A 60 7.22 14.49 -20.00
N LEU A 61 6.07 14.11 -20.55
CA LEU A 61 5.89 13.99 -22.01
C LEU A 61 6.00 15.35 -22.73
N ASN A 62 5.52 16.41 -22.10
CA ASN A 62 5.67 17.77 -22.64
C ASN A 62 7.12 18.29 -22.53
N SER A 63 7.96 17.71 -21.67
CA SER A 63 9.36 18.11 -21.56
C SER A 63 10.19 17.86 -22.84
N PHE A 64 9.69 17.05 -23.76
CA PHE A 64 10.31 16.89 -25.10
C PHE A 64 10.37 18.18 -25.93
N TRP A 65 9.66 19.24 -25.51
CA TRP A 65 9.74 20.56 -26.14
C TRP A 65 10.92 21.42 -25.62
N TYR A 66 11.55 21.00 -24.54
CA TYR A 66 12.65 21.71 -23.89
C TYR A 66 14.00 21.05 -24.21
N PRO A 67 15.10 21.80 -24.17
CA PRO A 67 16.44 21.24 -24.28
C PRO A 67 16.72 20.32 -23.08
N ARG A 68 17.35 19.19 -23.35
CA ARG A 68 17.88 18.30 -22.34
C ARG A 68 19.29 18.67 -22.00
N ILE A 69 19.57 18.97 -20.77
CA ILE A 69 20.90 19.24 -20.24
C ILE A 69 21.32 18.03 -19.43
N SER A 70 22.48 17.46 -19.76
CA SER A 70 23.08 16.37 -19.00
C SER A 70 24.52 16.71 -18.68
N ALA A 71 24.99 16.36 -17.50
CA ALA A 71 26.37 16.44 -17.09
C ALA A 71 26.82 15.07 -16.62
N SER A 72 27.98 14.63 -17.08
CA SER A 72 28.60 13.39 -16.64
C SER A 72 30.05 13.62 -16.27
N GLY A 73 30.55 12.85 -15.33
CA GLY A 73 31.95 12.87 -14.93
C GLY A 73 32.43 11.45 -14.66
N ALA A 74 33.61 11.15 -15.13
CA ALA A 74 34.26 9.88 -14.84
C ALA A 74 35.68 10.12 -14.35
N TYR A 75 36.10 9.36 -13.37
CA TYR A 75 37.48 9.29 -12.92
C TYR A 75 37.94 7.84 -13.03
N VAL A 76 39.02 7.66 -13.80
CA VAL A 76 39.63 6.35 -14.01
C VAL A 76 41.05 6.38 -13.44
N HIS A 77 41.31 5.48 -12.52
CA HIS A 77 42.64 5.24 -11.97
C HIS A 77 43.15 3.90 -12.48
N MET A 78 44.28 3.94 -13.22
CA MET A 78 44.92 2.76 -13.77
C MET A 78 46.11 2.37 -12.90
N ALA A 79 46.43 1.08 -12.82
CA ALA A 79 47.58 0.59 -12.07
C ALA A 79 48.90 1.19 -12.58
N ASN A 80 49.05 1.37 -13.88
CA ASN A 80 50.22 1.94 -14.54
C ASN A 80 49.77 2.93 -15.62
N ASP A 81 50.68 3.83 -16.01
CA ASP A 81 50.52 4.65 -17.22
C ASP A 81 50.50 3.74 -18.46
N ILE A 82 49.65 4.07 -19.42
CA ILE A 82 49.64 3.37 -20.71
C ILE A 82 50.75 4.03 -21.58
N GLU A 83 51.82 3.33 -21.79
CA GLU A 83 52.95 3.74 -22.57
C GLU A 83 53.18 2.75 -23.71
N VAL A 84 53.47 3.26 -24.90
CA VAL A 84 54.07 2.43 -25.96
C VAL A 84 55.58 2.57 -25.85
N LYS A 85 56.22 1.43 -25.54
CA LYS A 85 57.65 1.31 -25.47
C LYS A 85 58.14 0.67 -26.76
N GLU A 86 58.81 1.43 -27.56
CA GLU A 86 59.50 0.92 -28.75
C GLU A 86 61.00 1.02 -28.57
N SER A 87 61.69 -0.04 -28.90
CA SER A 87 63.15 -0.07 -28.89
C SER A 87 63.64 0.21 -30.31
N LEU A 88 64.76 0.91 -30.41
CA LEU A 88 65.43 1.13 -31.70
C LEU A 88 66.02 -0.17 -32.25
N SER A 89 65.99 -1.26 -31.52
CA SER A 89 66.46 -2.57 -31.98
C SER A 89 65.80 -3.02 -33.29
N ALA A 90 64.48 -2.71 -33.47
CA ALA A 90 63.71 -3.02 -34.67
C ALA A 90 64.36 -2.39 -35.95
N PHE A 91 65.05 -1.28 -35.80
CA PHE A 91 65.77 -0.62 -36.91
C PHE A 91 67.26 -1.05 -36.96
N THR A 92 67.87 -1.31 -35.81
CA THR A 92 69.29 -1.67 -35.75
C THR A 92 69.61 -3.12 -36.06
N ASP A 93 68.65 -4.05 -35.76
CA ASP A 93 68.89 -5.48 -35.93
C ASP A 93 68.98 -5.89 -37.41
N PRO A 94 68.15 -5.43 -38.33
CA PRO A 94 68.33 -5.71 -39.76
C PRO A 94 69.66 -5.19 -40.31
N VAL A 95 70.13 -4.04 -39.79
CA VAL A 95 71.38 -3.45 -40.18
C VAL A 95 72.59 -4.23 -39.67
N LYS A 96 72.49 -4.74 -38.43
CA LYS A 96 73.52 -5.66 -37.86
C LYS A 96 73.63 -6.97 -38.65
N ASP A 97 72.45 -7.57 -38.99
CA ASP A 97 72.39 -8.79 -39.77
C ASP A 97 73.03 -8.59 -41.16
N PHE A 98 72.78 -7.43 -41.81
CA PHE A 98 73.38 -7.10 -43.04
C PHE A 98 74.91 -6.91 -42.95
N ILE A 99 75.43 -6.17 -41.96
CA ILE A 99 76.84 -5.98 -41.70
C ILE A 99 77.55 -7.28 -41.41
N HIS A 100 76.94 -8.13 -40.53
CA HIS A 100 77.51 -9.42 -40.23
C HIS A 100 77.60 -10.37 -41.42
N SER A 101 76.72 -10.17 -42.43
CA SER A 101 76.73 -10.94 -43.66
C SER A 101 77.91 -10.51 -44.60
N ILE A 102 78.37 -9.27 -44.45
CA ILE A 102 79.50 -8.72 -45.28
C ILE A 102 80.87 -8.91 -44.60
N ASP A 103 80.95 -8.59 -43.30
CA ASP A 103 82.13 -8.77 -42.48
C ASP A 103 81.80 -9.29 -41.09
N PRO A 104 81.93 -10.62 -40.86
CA PRO A 104 81.66 -11.23 -39.56
C PRO A 104 82.58 -10.76 -38.42
N GLY A 105 83.68 -10.09 -38.70
CA GLY A 105 84.63 -9.60 -37.70
C GLY A 105 84.46 -8.13 -37.30
N GLU A 106 83.53 -7.40 -37.87
CA GLU A 106 83.32 -5.97 -37.61
C GLU A 106 82.61 -5.76 -36.24
N GLN A 107 83.42 -5.42 -35.26
CA GLN A 107 82.93 -5.28 -33.85
C GLN A 107 82.56 -3.83 -33.51
N ILE A 108 83.15 -2.84 -34.16
CA ILE A 108 82.92 -1.42 -33.82
C ILE A 108 81.53 -0.98 -34.22
N ILE A 109 81.13 -1.23 -35.46
CA ILE A 109 79.81 -0.88 -35.94
C ILE A 109 78.72 -1.70 -35.24
N THR A 110 78.99 -2.97 -35.06
CA THR A 110 78.05 -3.87 -34.27
C THR A 110 77.85 -3.39 -32.83
N SER A 111 78.94 -2.96 -32.14
CA SER A 111 78.82 -2.44 -30.78
C SER A 111 78.09 -1.08 -30.74
N LEU A 112 78.31 -0.21 -31.73
CA LEU A 112 77.59 1.03 -31.83
C LEU A 112 76.09 0.82 -32.07
N LEU A 113 75.74 -0.10 -32.97
CA LEU A 113 74.34 -0.46 -33.26
C LEU A 113 73.67 -1.17 -32.07
N ASN A 114 74.40 -1.94 -31.30
CA ASN A 114 73.91 -2.52 -30.04
C ASN A 114 73.61 -1.45 -29.02
N ASN A 115 74.50 -0.46 -28.89
CA ASN A 115 74.28 0.65 -27.99
C ASN A 115 73.05 1.51 -28.43
N LEU A 116 72.94 1.78 -29.73
CA LEU A 116 71.78 2.50 -30.29
C LEU A 116 70.49 1.71 -30.11
N GLY A 117 70.51 0.39 -30.37
CA GLY A 117 69.37 -0.51 -30.24
C GLY A 117 68.88 -0.69 -28.80
N SER A 118 69.78 -0.48 -27.81
CA SER A 118 69.41 -0.54 -26.40
C SER A 118 68.61 0.69 -25.93
N HIS A 119 68.60 1.77 -26.70
CA HIS A 119 67.79 2.93 -26.36
C HIS A 119 66.31 2.67 -26.74
N SER A 120 65.45 2.77 -25.75
CA SER A 120 64.02 2.72 -25.90
C SER A 120 63.43 4.11 -25.66
N PHE A 121 62.45 4.48 -26.48
CA PHE A 121 61.66 5.64 -26.17
C PHE A 121 60.25 5.21 -25.75
N SER A 122 59.67 5.85 -24.74
CA SER A 122 58.30 5.64 -24.32
C SER A 122 57.46 6.84 -24.68
N VAL A 123 56.36 6.57 -25.34
CA VAL A 123 55.35 7.58 -25.62
C VAL A 123 54.16 7.34 -24.72
N PRO A 124 53.88 8.21 -23.75
CA PRO A 124 52.73 8.06 -22.88
C PRO A 124 51.46 8.29 -23.73
N LEU A 125 50.59 7.28 -23.82
CA LEU A 125 49.31 7.34 -24.48
C LEU A 125 48.21 7.82 -23.54
N ALA A 126 48.25 7.39 -22.28
CA ALA A 126 47.32 7.86 -21.28
C ALA A 126 47.98 7.88 -19.89
N PRO A 127 47.80 8.94 -19.12
CA PRO A 127 48.29 9.01 -17.75
C PRO A 127 47.50 8.06 -16.85
N ARG A 128 48.09 7.66 -15.75
CA ARG A 128 47.51 6.78 -14.75
C ARG A 128 46.16 7.26 -14.18
N ASN A 129 46.00 8.58 -14.10
CA ASN A 129 44.79 9.21 -13.61
C ASN A 129 44.15 10.00 -14.76
N VAL A 130 42.95 9.57 -15.15
CA VAL A 130 42.15 10.27 -16.16
C VAL A 130 40.88 10.74 -15.57
N SER A 131 40.60 12.02 -15.57
CA SER A 131 39.33 12.61 -15.19
C SER A 131 38.70 13.28 -16.40
N THR A 132 37.44 12.94 -16.63
CA THR A 132 36.63 13.56 -17.70
C THR A 132 35.39 14.18 -17.11
N ILE A 133 35.02 15.36 -17.58
CA ILE A 133 33.77 16.04 -17.25
C ILE A 133 33.16 16.49 -18.56
N ASP A 134 31.91 16.05 -18.79
CA ASP A 134 31.18 16.37 -20.01
C ASP A 134 29.86 17.07 -19.64
N ALA A 135 29.54 18.11 -20.39
CA ALA A 135 28.24 18.76 -20.32
C ALA A 135 27.62 18.79 -21.73
N THR A 136 26.45 18.21 -21.86
CA THR A 136 25.78 18.12 -23.17
C THR A 136 24.42 18.79 -23.10
N VAL A 137 24.13 19.64 -24.09
CA VAL A 137 22.81 20.24 -24.31
C VAL A 137 22.26 19.70 -25.61
N ALA A 138 21.14 19.00 -25.56
CA ALA A 138 20.51 18.39 -26.73
C ALA A 138 19.08 18.92 -26.91
N LEU A 139 18.81 19.56 -28.04
CA LEU A 139 17.45 19.98 -28.43
C LEU A 139 17.12 19.35 -29.79
N PRO A 140 16.29 18.28 -29.81
CA PRO A 140 15.88 17.68 -31.07
C PRO A 140 14.94 18.64 -31.81
N ILE A 141 15.31 19.12 -32.99
CA ILE A 141 14.52 20.08 -33.78
C ILE A 141 13.33 19.37 -34.45
N PHE A 142 13.57 18.18 -34.99
CA PHE A 142 12.54 17.37 -35.67
C PHE A 142 12.56 15.95 -35.18
N THR A 143 11.38 15.42 -34.81
CA THR A 143 11.19 14.08 -34.25
C THR A 143 10.12 13.28 -34.96
N GLY A 144 9.79 13.59 -36.22
CA GLY A 144 8.75 12.86 -36.96
C GLY A 144 7.35 12.89 -36.30
N GLY A 145 6.98 14.02 -35.68
CA GLY A 145 5.69 14.15 -35.01
C GLY A 145 5.64 13.59 -33.57
N LYS A 146 6.70 12.92 -33.09
CA LYS A 146 6.72 12.24 -31.77
C LYS A 146 6.33 13.17 -30.61
N ARG A 147 6.72 14.45 -30.63
CA ARG A 147 6.34 15.45 -29.62
C ARG A 147 4.83 15.71 -29.58
N ILE A 148 4.18 15.81 -30.76
CA ILE A 148 2.75 16.07 -30.88
C ILE A 148 1.95 14.89 -30.31
N TYR A 149 2.35 13.67 -30.72
CA TYR A 149 1.69 12.46 -30.24
C TYR A 149 1.95 12.21 -28.75
N ALA A 150 3.15 12.50 -28.24
CA ALA A 150 3.44 12.42 -26.80
C ALA A 150 2.51 13.34 -25.99
N GLY A 151 2.28 14.57 -26.43
CA GLY A 151 1.34 15.49 -25.79
C GLY A 151 -0.11 14.98 -25.81
N ARG A 152 -0.54 14.36 -26.92
CA ARG A 152 -1.88 13.75 -27.04
C ARG A 152 -2.01 12.55 -26.11
N ILE A 153 -1.01 11.67 -26.07
CA ILE A 153 -0.98 10.52 -25.14
C ILE A 153 -1.09 11.03 -23.70
N GLY A 154 -0.29 12.01 -23.29
CA GLY A 154 -0.36 12.56 -21.94
C GLY A 154 -1.73 13.15 -21.60
N LYS A 155 -2.41 13.80 -22.54
CA LYS A 155 -3.78 14.27 -22.36
C LYS A 155 -4.77 13.12 -22.15
N SER A 156 -4.67 12.07 -22.97
CA SER A 156 -5.53 10.89 -22.86
C SER A 156 -5.30 10.11 -21.55
N MET A 157 -4.04 10.02 -21.08
CA MET A 157 -3.70 9.41 -19.79
C MET A 157 -4.37 10.14 -18.62
N VAL A 158 -4.34 11.48 -18.62
CA VAL A 158 -5.03 12.28 -17.59
C VAL A 158 -6.54 12.06 -17.67
N GLY A 159 -7.14 12.08 -18.85
CA GLY A 159 -8.56 11.81 -19.01
C GLY A 159 -8.97 10.41 -18.52
N ALA A 160 -8.18 9.39 -18.83
CA ALA A 160 -8.41 8.03 -18.33
C ALA A 160 -8.32 7.96 -16.80
N ALA A 161 -7.34 8.62 -16.19
CA ALA A 161 -7.17 8.66 -14.75
C ALA A 161 -8.30 9.43 -14.04
N GLU A 162 -8.85 10.50 -14.65
CA GLU A 162 -10.03 11.22 -14.15
C GLU A 162 -11.28 10.34 -14.13
N VAL A 163 -11.50 9.58 -15.21
CA VAL A 163 -12.63 8.63 -15.29
C VAL A 163 -12.45 7.51 -14.25
N ASN A 164 -11.24 6.95 -14.13
CA ASN A 164 -10.95 5.92 -13.14
C ASN A 164 -11.20 6.43 -11.70
N ARG A 165 -10.78 7.66 -11.36
CA ARG A 165 -11.06 8.25 -10.05
C ARG A 165 -12.56 8.35 -9.78
N LYS A 166 -13.35 8.80 -10.78
CA LYS A 166 -14.81 8.88 -10.65
C LYS A 166 -15.43 7.50 -10.46
N GLN A 167 -14.97 6.51 -11.22
CA GLN A 167 -15.43 5.13 -11.09
C GLN A 167 -15.15 4.58 -9.69
N VAL A 168 -13.92 4.66 -9.22
CA VAL A 168 -13.55 4.20 -7.87
C VAL A 168 -14.39 4.89 -6.80
N SER A 169 -14.65 6.20 -6.92
CA SER A 169 -15.51 6.92 -5.98
C SER A 169 -16.95 6.39 -6.00
N ALA A 170 -17.51 6.11 -7.17
CA ALA A 170 -18.85 5.53 -7.30
C ALA A 170 -18.92 4.12 -6.72
N ASP A 171 -17.93 3.27 -7.01
CA ASP A 171 -17.83 1.90 -6.48
C ASP A 171 -17.75 1.89 -4.95
N GLN A 172 -16.98 2.81 -4.34
CA GLN A 172 -16.91 2.95 -2.90
C GLN A 172 -18.23 3.45 -2.28
N GLN A 173 -18.99 4.28 -2.97
CA GLN A 173 -20.33 4.70 -2.52
C GLN A 173 -21.33 3.55 -2.57
N VAL A 174 -21.31 2.72 -3.61
CA VAL A 174 -22.14 1.51 -3.67
C VAL A 174 -21.77 0.56 -2.51
N LEU A 175 -20.49 0.30 -2.30
CA LEU A 175 -20.03 -0.55 -1.19
C LEU A 175 -20.43 0.04 0.17
N LEU A 176 -20.46 1.37 0.31
CA LEU A 176 -20.94 2.02 1.52
C LEU A 176 -22.43 1.74 1.76
N VAL A 177 -23.26 1.85 0.73
CA VAL A 177 -24.70 1.53 0.85
C VAL A 177 -24.86 0.08 1.34
N GLU A 178 -24.19 -0.86 0.70
CA GLU A 178 -24.28 -2.29 1.07
C GLU A 178 -23.81 -2.55 2.51
N THR A 179 -22.66 -2.01 2.91
CA THR A 179 -22.12 -2.25 4.24
C THR A 179 -22.89 -1.51 5.34
N TYR A 180 -23.29 -0.27 5.12
CA TYR A 180 -24.05 0.53 6.09
C TYR A 180 -25.42 -0.11 6.38
N PHE A 181 -26.19 -0.38 5.32
CA PHE A 181 -27.50 -1.00 5.49
C PHE A 181 -27.42 -2.49 5.83
N GLY A 182 -26.32 -3.17 5.49
CA GLY A 182 -26.00 -4.51 5.97
C GLY A 182 -25.87 -4.55 7.48
N VAL A 183 -25.17 -3.59 8.11
CA VAL A 183 -25.12 -3.48 9.57
C VAL A 183 -26.50 -3.18 10.16
N ARG A 184 -27.29 -2.27 9.55
CA ARG A 184 -28.65 -1.98 10.01
C ARG A 184 -29.57 -3.20 9.97
N LEU A 185 -29.48 -3.98 8.89
CA LEU A 185 -30.21 -5.24 8.77
C LEU A 185 -29.75 -6.25 9.85
N GLY A 186 -28.45 -6.41 10.02
CA GLY A 186 -27.87 -7.28 11.07
C GLY A 186 -28.38 -6.92 12.45
N GLN A 187 -28.45 -5.63 12.81
CA GLN A 187 -29.01 -5.16 14.08
C GLN A 187 -30.47 -5.60 14.23
N LYS A 188 -31.28 -5.49 13.19
CA LYS A 188 -32.69 -5.91 13.21
C LYS A 188 -32.85 -7.43 13.30
N ILE A 189 -31.97 -8.19 12.66
CA ILE A 189 -31.95 -9.65 12.77
C ILE A 189 -31.65 -10.07 14.23
N VAL A 190 -30.64 -9.47 14.85
CA VAL A 190 -30.30 -9.75 16.25
C VAL A 190 -31.48 -9.43 17.18
N GLU A 191 -32.13 -8.28 16.95
CA GLU A 191 -33.32 -7.90 17.74
C GLU A 191 -34.43 -8.96 17.65
N VAL A 192 -34.77 -9.42 16.42
CA VAL A 192 -35.79 -10.46 16.20
C VAL A 192 -35.38 -11.80 16.81
N ARG A 193 -34.10 -12.21 16.62
CA ARG A 193 -33.57 -13.45 17.20
C ARG A 193 -33.58 -13.43 18.74
N GLN A 194 -33.29 -12.27 19.35
CA GLN A 194 -33.39 -12.09 20.79
C GLN A 194 -34.83 -12.27 21.27
N GLN A 195 -35.81 -11.65 20.63
CA GLN A 195 -37.22 -11.79 20.97
C GLN A 195 -37.70 -13.25 20.83
N THR A 196 -37.23 -13.95 19.79
CA THR A 196 -37.53 -15.37 19.58
C THR A 196 -36.95 -16.21 20.69
N TYR A 197 -35.68 -16.00 21.07
CA TYR A 197 -35.05 -16.70 22.18
C TYR A 197 -35.79 -16.45 23.49
N ASP A 198 -36.13 -15.21 23.83
CA ASP A 198 -36.82 -14.82 25.05
C ASP A 198 -38.19 -15.50 25.14
N ALA A 199 -38.94 -15.58 24.04
CA ALA A 199 -40.22 -16.28 23.98
C ALA A 199 -40.08 -17.78 24.20
N LEU A 200 -39.09 -18.42 23.55
CA LEU A 200 -38.84 -19.87 23.71
C LEU A 200 -38.27 -20.20 25.10
N GLU A 201 -37.48 -19.32 25.70
CA GLU A 201 -37.06 -19.46 27.12
C GLU A 201 -38.25 -19.42 28.05
N GLN A 202 -39.21 -18.51 27.86
CA GLN A 202 -40.45 -18.47 28.64
C GLN A 202 -41.26 -19.77 28.48
N HIS A 203 -41.38 -20.29 27.24
CA HIS A 203 -42.04 -21.58 27.02
C HIS A 203 -41.34 -22.73 27.72
N PHE A 204 -40.02 -22.78 27.70
CA PHE A 204 -39.25 -23.79 28.42
C PHE A 204 -39.43 -23.67 29.92
N GLN A 205 -39.43 -22.48 30.51
CA GLN A 205 -39.67 -22.25 31.93
C GLN A 205 -41.09 -22.71 32.35
N ASN A 206 -42.08 -22.48 31.49
CA ASN A 206 -43.44 -22.98 31.73
C ASN A 206 -43.51 -24.52 31.62
N ALA A 207 -42.81 -25.13 30.66
CA ALA A 207 -42.73 -26.58 30.54
C ALA A 207 -42.09 -27.25 31.78
N LEU A 208 -41.06 -26.61 32.39
CA LEU A 208 -40.46 -27.07 33.64
C LEU A 208 -41.49 -27.08 34.79
N LYS A 209 -42.34 -26.04 34.90
CA LYS A 209 -43.39 -25.97 35.91
C LYS A 209 -44.48 -27.03 35.72
N LEU A 210 -44.87 -27.30 34.47
CA LEU A 210 -45.85 -28.32 34.13
C LEU A 210 -45.32 -29.74 34.37
N GLU A 211 -44.04 -29.99 34.05
CA GLU A 211 -43.38 -31.26 34.37
C GLU A 211 -43.39 -31.50 35.90
N ALA A 212 -43.05 -30.47 36.68
CA ALA A 212 -43.04 -30.57 38.18
C ALA A 212 -44.41 -30.90 38.79
N THR A 213 -45.51 -30.52 38.14
CA THR A 213 -46.86 -30.82 38.53
C THR A 213 -47.42 -32.13 37.95
N GLY A 214 -46.59 -32.80 37.08
CA GLY A 214 -46.99 -34.04 36.40
C GLY A 214 -47.92 -33.85 35.20
N MET A 215 -48.15 -32.61 34.77
CA MET A 215 -48.99 -32.27 33.63
C MET A 215 -48.24 -32.38 32.27
N LEU A 216 -46.91 -32.51 32.29
CA LEU A 216 -46.06 -32.65 31.10
C LEU A 216 -45.08 -33.80 31.32
N THR A 217 -44.82 -34.57 30.29
CA THR A 217 -43.81 -35.64 30.35
C THR A 217 -42.40 -35.06 30.17
N LYS A 218 -41.39 -35.77 30.68
CA LYS A 218 -39.98 -35.41 30.48
C LYS A 218 -39.61 -35.31 29.02
N THR A 219 -40.15 -36.13 28.14
CA THR A 219 -39.90 -36.13 26.70
C THR A 219 -40.43 -34.86 26.07
N GLU A 220 -41.62 -34.42 26.41
CA GLU A 220 -42.18 -33.15 25.91
C GLU A 220 -41.39 -31.94 26.39
N ARG A 221 -40.99 -31.92 27.68
CA ARG A 221 -40.11 -30.86 28.19
C ARG A 221 -38.77 -30.79 27.42
N LEU A 222 -38.17 -31.93 27.06
CA LEU A 222 -36.93 -31.96 26.25
C LEU A 222 -37.13 -31.32 24.88
N LEU A 223 -38.32 -31.43 24.27
CA LEU A 223 -38.60 -30.74 22.99
C LEU A 223 -38.55 -29.21 23.17
N PHE A 224 -39.14 -28.66 24.26
CA PHE A 224 -39.03 -27.23 24.55
C PHE A 224 -37.58 -26.79 24.79
N GLN A 225 -36.78 -27.63 25.45
CA GLN A 225 -35.36 -27.37 25.66
C GLN A 225 -34.57 -27.30 24.33
N VAL A 226 -34.82 -28.27 23.45
CA VAL A 226 -34.15 -28.28 22.11
C VAL A 226 -34.48 -27.03 21.29
N ASN A 227 -35.78 -26.65 21.26
CA ASN A 227 -36.21 -25.45 20.56
C ASN A 227 -35.58 -24.18 21.14
N ARG A 228 -35.49 -24.05 22.46
CA ARG A 228 -34.80 -22.93 23.12
C ARG A 228 -33.32 -22.91 22.80
N ASP A 229 -32.63 -24.06 22.87
CA ASP A 229 -31.21 -24.17 22.60
C ASP A 229 -30.87 -23.88 21.12
N GLU A 230 -31.79 -24.25 20.20
CA GLU A 230 -31.71 -23.88 18.80
C GLU A 230 -31.77 -22.35 18.61
N ALA A 231 -32.79 -21.71 19.20
CA ALA A 231 -32.94 -20.26 19.11
C ALA A 231 -31.76 -19.52 19.74
N LYS A 232 -31.14 -20.06 20.80
CA LYS A 232 -29.92 -19.51 21.40
C LYS A 232 -28.76 -19.54 20.41
N ARG A 233 -28.55 -20.67 19.70
CA ARG A 233 -27.50 -20.78 18.68
C ARG A 233 -27.72 -19.83 17.53
N GLU A 234 -28.98 -19.67 17.07
CA GLU A 234 -29.32 -18.71 16.01
C GLU A 234 -29.05 -17.27 16.43
N LEU A 235 -29.36 -16.92 17.69
CA LEU A 235 -29.02 -15.61 18.24
C LEU A 235 -27.50 -15.38 18.29
N GLU A 236 -26.74 -16.33 18.82
CA GLU A 236 -25.28 -16.25 18.89
C GLU A 236 -24.64 -16.11 17.49
N THR A 237 -25.19 -16.79 16.50
CA THR A 237 -24.77 -16.68 15.11
C THR A 237 -25.06 -15.29 14.56
N ALA A 238 -26.29 -14.77 14.77
CA ALA A 238 -26.66 -13.43 14.32
C ALA A 238 -25.80 -12.32 14.96
N VAL A 239 -25.42 -12.46 16.23
CA VAL A 239 -24.51 -11.53 16.91
C VAL A 239 -23.12 -11.55 16.29
N LYS A 240 -22.60 -12.73 15.94
CA LYS A 240 -21.30 -12.85 15.24
C LYS A 240 -21.35 -12.24 13.86
N ASP A 241 -22.40 -12.52 13.09
CA ASP A 241 -22.57 -11.97 11.74
C ASP A 241 -22.66 -10.43 11.78
N LEU A 242 -23.37 -9.88 12.77
CA LEU A 242 -23.40 -8.44 12.98
C LEU A 242 -22.01 -7.88 13.27
N SER A 243 -21.20 -8.56 14.08
CA SER A 243 -19.83 -8.11 14.37
C SER A 243 -18.95 -8.10 13.13
N VAL A 244 -19.10 -9.08 12.26
CA VAL A 244 -18.40 -9.13 10.96
C VAL A 244 -18.82 -7.96 10.06
N ALA A 245 -20.13 -7.71 9.95
CA ALA A 245 -20.66 -6.57 9.18
C ALA A 245 -20.16 -5.22 9.72
N GLN A 246 -20.12 -5.05 11.04
CA GLN A 246 -19.57 -3.84 11.68
C GLN A 246 -18.09 -3.65 11.38
N ASN A 247 -17.29 -4.71 11.41
CA ASN A 247 -15.87 -4.63 11.07
C ASN A 247 -15.65 -4.28 9.58
N ALA A 248 -16.46 -4.82 8.68
CA ALA A 248 -16.43 -4.46 7.26
C ALA A 248 -16.73 -2.96 7.06
N PHE A 249 -17.75 -2.45 7.74
CA PHE A 249 -18.12 -1.03 7.72
C PHE A 249 -17.00 -0.14 8.29
N LYS A 250 -16.43 -0.49 9.47
CA LYS A 250 -15.28 0.24 10.05
C LYS A 250 -14.10 0.34 9.08
N THR A 251 -13.77 -0.78 8.43
CA THR A 251 -12.69 -0.83 7.44
C THR A 251 -12.96 0.08 6.25
N LEU A 252 -14.19 0.16 5.78
CA LEU A 252 -14.56 1.02 4.66
C LEU A 252 -14.45 2.52 4.98
N VAL A 253 -14.94 2.92 6.17
CA VAL A 253 -14.90 4.33 6.63
C VAL A 253 -13.56 4.72 7.25
N GLN A 254 -12.60 3.77 7.36
CA GLN A 254 -11.24 3.99 7.87
C GLN A 254 -11.20 4.51 9.31
N ILE A 255 -12.11 4.08 10.16
CA ILE A 255 -12.09 4.42 11.59
C ILE A 255 -11.27 3.36 12.34
N GLU A 256 -10.17 3.78 12.96
CA GLU A 256 -9.24 2.93 13.72
C GLU A 256 -9.57 2.86 15.22
N THR A 257 -10.78 3.26 15.62
CA THR A 257 -11.18 3.18 17.05
C THR A 257 -11.77 1.81 17.39
N ASP A 258 -11.49 1.32 18.60
CA ASP A 258 -12.13 0.13 19.17
C ASP A 258 -13.63 0.34 19.46
N GLU A 259 -14.11 1.60 19.42
CA GLU A 259 -15.51 1.93 19.65
C GLU A 259 -16.41 1.33 18.57
N ASN A 260 -17.54 0.78 19.01
CA ASN A 260 -18.56 0.28 18.11
C ASN A 260 -19.24 1.44 17.39
N ILE A 261 -19.20 1.41 16.04
CA ILE A 261 -19.94 2.38 15.24
C ILE A 261 -21.35 1.85 15.00
N LEU A 262 -22.32 2.67 15.34
CA LEU A 262 -23.73 2.32 15.18
C LEU A 262 -24.35 3.14 14.04
N PRO A 263 -24.58 2.54 12.86
CA PRO A 263 -25.43 3.14 11.85
C PRO A 263 -26.85 3.40 12.42
N VAL A 264 -27.33 4.64 12.31
CA VAL A 264 -28.60 5.07 12.91
C VAL A 264 -29.68 5.41 11.90
N SER A 265 -29.35 5.65 10.62
CA SER A 265 -30.36 5.98 9.62
C SER A 265 -31.40 4.86 9.47
N PRO A 266 -32.70 5.20 9.31
CA PRO A 266 -33.75 4.20 9.19
C PRO A 266 -33.57 3.38 7.90
N LEU A 267 -33.97 2.10 7.97
CA LEU A 267 -34.21 1.31 6.77
C LEU A 267 -35.47 1.85 6.10
N PHE A 268 -35.38 2.26 4.85
CA PHE A 268 -36.51 2.71 4.07
C PHE A 268 -36.67 1.85 2.82
N ILE A 269 -37.91 1.61 2.45
CA ILE A 269 -38.25 1.01 1.19
C ILE A 269 -38.60 2.18 0.25
N ASN A 270 -37.88 2.30 -0.85
CA ASN A 270 -38.23 3.29 -1.86
C ASN A 270 -39.42 2.72 -2.70
N GLU A 271 -40.62 3.09 -2.34
CA GLU A 271 -41.83 2.66 -3.07
C GLU A 271 -41.94 3.23 -4.52
N SER A 272 -41.02 4.13 -4.90
CA SER A 272 -41.00 4.80 -6.20
C SER A 272 -40.00 4.21 -7.20
N LEU A 273 -39.54 2.98 -7.01
CA LEU A 273 -38.77 2.28 -8.06
C LEU A 273 -39.78 1.84 -9.15
N PRO A 274 -39.55 2.25 -10.41
CA PRO A 274 -40.42 1.89 -11.53
C PRO A 274 -40.36 0.40 -11.85
#